data_de61b4b5badfdaaaade07bca594f5e8f
#
_entry.id   de61b4b5badfdaaaade07bca594f5e8f
#
_cell.length_a   1.000
_cell.length_b   1.000
_cell.length_c   1.000
_cell.angle_alpha   90.00
_cell.angle_beta   90.00
_cell.angle_gamma   90.00
#
_symmetry.space_group_name_H-M   'P 1'
#
loop_
_entity.id
_entity.type
_entity.pdbx_description
1 polymer ?
#
loop_
_entity_poly.entity_id
_entity_poly.type
_entity_poly.pdbx_seq_one_letter_code
_entity_poly.pdbx_strand_id
1 'polypeptide(L)'
;MSSLDAKAQDEAKPQRLHLVFGGELRSLESHEFRDPGKLDIVGIFPDYASAERAWRAKAQATVDSAQTRYYIAHLHRLLEPDLSPPTRTA
;
A
#
# COMPACT_ATOMS: atom_id res chain seq x y z
N MET A 1 16.16 23.76 -14.85
CA MET A 1 16.10 23.16 -14.85
C MET A 1 15.84 22.22 -13.94
N SER A 2 15.43 22.51 -12.91
CA SER A 2 15.16 21.53 -11.98
C SER A 2 14.15 20.53 -12.46
N SER A 3 13.24 20.88 -13.30
CA SER A 3 12.29 19.91 -13.75
C SER A 3 12.95 18.81 -14.56
N LEU A 4 13.99 19.16 -15.28
CA LEU A 4 14.69 18.14 -15.98
C LEU A 4 15.42 17.24 -15.04
N ASP A 5 15.99 17.80 -14.01
CA ASP A 5 16.69 16.98 -13.05
C ASP A 5 15.75 16.04 -12.36
N ALA A 6 14.58 16.52 -11.99
CA ALA A 6 13.62 15.68 -11.35
C ALA A 6 13.20 14.55 -12.25
N LYS A 7 13.05 14.85 -13.53
CA LYS A 7 12.64 13.84 -14.44
C LYS A 7 13.71 12.77 -14.59
N ALA A 8 14.94 13.19 -14.67
CA ALA A 8 16.03 12.25 -14.79
C ALA A 8 16.09 11.36 -13.56
N GLN A 9 15.86 11.92 -12.41
CA GLN A 9 15.88 11.12 -11.21
C GLN A 9 14.75 10.12 -11.20
N ASP A 10 13.58 10.52 -11.68
CA ASP A 10 12.48 9.60 -11.74
C ASP A 10 12.78 8.44 -12.64
N GLU A 11 13.44 8.71 -13.73
CA GLU A 11 13.78 7.64 -14.65
C GLU A 11 14.82 6.73 -14.05
N ALA A 12 15.72 7.29 -13.29
CA ALA A 12 16.77 6.49 -12.69
C ALA A 12 16.25 5.65 -11.55
N LYS A 13 15.20 6.09 -10.89
CA LYS A 13 14.67 5.37 -9.75
C LYS A 13 13.30 4.81 -10.08
N PRO A 14 13.17 3.51 -10.04
CA PRO A 14 11.85 2.94 -10.30
C PRO A 14 10.87 3.43 -9.27
N GLN A 15 9.68 3.64 -9.70
CA GLN A 15 8.62 3.99 -8.79
C GLN A 15 8.30 2.81 -7.91
N ARG A 16 8.12 3.07 -6.64
CA ARG A 16 7.79 2.01 -5.72
C ARG A 16 6.56 2.41 -4.94
N LEU A 17 5.47 2.49 -5.64
CA LEU A 17 4.24 2.93 -5.04
C LEU A 17 3.74 1.92 -4.03
N HIS A 18 3.28 2.44 -2.91
CA HIS A 18 2.78 1.62 -1.82
C HIS A 18 1.45 2.17 -1.37
N LEU A 19 0.49 1.29 -1.17
CA LEU A 19 -0.83 1.66 -0.69
C LEU A 19 -0.93 1.30 0.77
N VAL A 20 -1.37 2.24 1.59
CA VAL A 20 -1.61 1.98 3.00
C VAL A 20 -3.11 1.98 3.22
N PHE A 21 -3.62 0.91 3.79
CA PHE A 21 -5.03 0.78 4.02
C PHE A 21 -5.27 -0.15 5.20
N GLY A 22 -6.45 -0.11 5.72
CA GLY A 22 -6.75 -0.99 6.82
C GLY A 22 -8.23 -1.03 7.12
N GLY A 23 -8.56 -1.72 8.18
CA GLY A 23 -9.92 -1.86 8.60
C GLY A 23 -10.05 -2.90 9.68
N GLU A 24 -11.27 -3.16 10.08
CA GLU A 24 -11.53 -4.12 11.12
C GLU A 24 -11.65 -5.50 10.51
N LEU A 25 -10.90 -6.44 11.04
CA LEU A 25 -10.94 -7.82 10.57
C LEU A 25 -12.04 -8.58 11.26
N ARG A 26 -12.52 -9.64 10.61
CA ARG A 26 -13.51 -10.50 11.23
C ARG A 26 -12.93 -11.21 12.44
N SER A 27 -11.67 -11.58 12.34
CA SER A 27 -10.96 -12.15 13.47
C SER A 27 -9.49 -11.91 13.24
N LEU A 28 -8.70 -12.03 14.28
CA LEU A 28 -7.27 -11.81 14.17
C LEU A 28 -6.56 -12.87 13.34
N GLU A 29 -7.19 -13.99 13.17
CA GLU A 29 -6.59 -15.07 12.40
C GLU A 29 -6.97 -15.01 10.93
N SER A 30 -7.79 -14.07 10.57
CA SER A 30 -8.27 -13.96 9.19
C SER A 30 -7.73 -12.69 8.58
N HIS A 31 -7.64 -12.66 7.27
CA HIS A 31 -7.32 -11.43 6.57
C HIS A 31 -8.57 -10.84 5.93
N GLU A 32 -9.73 -11.34 6.32
CA GLU A 32 -10.98 -10.83 5.80
C GLU A 32 -11.46 -9.67 6.62
N PHE A 33 -11.80 -8.60 5.95
CA PHE A 33 -12.33 -7.45 6.64
C PHE A 33 -13.80 -7.66 6.97
N ARG A 34 -14.19 -7.19 8.15
CA ARG A 34 -15.56 -7.35 8.58
C ARG A 34 -16.52 -6.62 7.64
N ASP A 35 -16.13 -5.44 7.19
CA ASP A 35 -16.97 -4.67 6.29
C ASP A 35 -16.08 -4.01 5.25
N PRO A 36 -15.91 -4.66 4.09
CA PRO A 36 -15.03 -4.07 3.07
C PRO A 36 -15.47 -2.70 2.61
N GLY A 37 -16.73 -2.35 2.79
CA GLY A 37 -17.18 -1.03 2.43
C GLY A 37 -16.70 0.06 3.37
N LYS A 38 -16.12 -0.33 4.50
CA LYS A 38 -15.64 0.65 5.47
C LYS A 38 -14.15 0.64 5.62
N LEU A 39 -13.44 0.22 4.59
CA LEU A 39 -11.99 0.26 4.64
C LEU A 39 -11.51 1.70 4.71
N ASP A 40 -10.42 1.87 5.45
CA ASP A 40 -9.78 3.17 5.56
C ASP A 40 -8.61 3.20 4.58
N ILE A 41 -8.74 3.93 3.51
CA ILE A 41 -7.67 4.07 2.55
C ILE A 41 -6.85 5.27 2.97
N VAL A 42 -5.68 5.01 3.51
CA VAL A 42 -4.85 6.09 4.02
C VAL A 42 -4.22 6.86 2.87
N GLY A 43 -3.72 6.16 1.88
CA GLY A 43 -3.16 6.84 0.73
C GLY A 43 -2.18 5.97 -0.02
N ILE A 44 -1.71 6.52 -1.13
CA ILE A 44 -0.70 5.87 -1.94
C ILE A 44 0.56 6.72 -1.84
N PHE A 45 1.66 6.07 -1.54
CA PHE A 45 2.90 6.75 -1.23
C PHE A 45 3.99 6.39 -2.23
N PRO A 46 4.89 7.31 -2.52
CA PRO A 46 5.89 7.08 -3.57
C PRO A 46 7.04 6.18 -3.14
N ASP A 47 7.18 5.93 -1.86
CA ASP A 47 8.25 5.08 -1.39
C ASP A 47 7.82 4.38 -0.11
N TYR A 48 8.59 3.39 0.27
CA TYR A 48 8.22 2.59 1.43
C TYR A 48 8.34 3.39 2.72
N ALA A 49 9.33 4.26 2.80
CA ALA A 49 9.52 5.01 4.05
C ALA A 49 8.32 5.88 4.36
N SER A 50 7.78 6.54 3.34
CA SER A 50 6.60 7.36 3.55
C SER A 50 5.40 6.51 3.91
N ALA A 51 5.25 5.38 3.24
CA ALA A 51 4.15 4.49 3.53
C ALA A 51 4.26 3.93 4.94
N GLU A 52 5.46 3.60 5.36
CA GLU A 52 5.63 3.05 6.69
C GLU A 52 5.31 4.07 7.76
N ARG A 53 5.66 5.32 7.54
CA ARG A 53 5.30 6.35 8.50
C ARG A 53 3.80 6.48 8.64
N ALA A 54 3.10 6.47 7.52
CA ALA A 54 1.64 6.56 7.56
C ALA A 54 1.03 5.32 8.20
N TRP A 55 1.56 4.17 7.86
CA TRP A 55 1.09 2.92 8.44
C TRP A 55 1.29 2.91 9.94
N ARG A 56 2.46 3.35 10.39
CA ARG A 56 2.77 3.34 11.81
C ARG A 56 1.86 4.30 12.59
N ALA A 57 1.59 5.46 12.00
CA ALA A 57 0.70 6.39 12.65
C ALA A 57 -0.69 5.81 12.83
N LYS A 58 -1.18 5.11 11.81
CA LYS A 58 -2.49 4.50 11.91
C LYS A 58 -2.49 3.32 12.88
N ALA A 59 -1.43 2.54 12.86
CA ALA A 59 -1.35 1.40 13.77
C ALA A 59 -1.36 1.88 15.21
N GLN A 60 -0.66 2.97 15.49
CA GLN A 60 -0.63 3.49 16.84
C GLN A 60 -1.95 4.13 17.22
N ALA A 61 -2.61 4.76 16.27
CA ALA A 61 -3.88 5.41 16.56
C ALA A 61 -4.98 4.40 16.85
N THR A 62 -4.82 3.17 16.38
CA THR A 62 -5.85 2.15 16.57
C THR A 62 -5.39 1.04 17.50
N VAL A 63 -4.42 1.32 18.34
CA VAL A 63 -3.86 0.30 19.21
C VAL A 63 -4.93 -0.27 20.16
N ASP A 64 -5.95 0.52 20.49
CA ASP A 64 -6.99 0.05 21.38
C ASP A 64 -8.04 -0.81 20.67
N SER A 65 -7.96 -0.91 19.37
CA SER A 65 -8.92 -1.71 18.62
C SER A 65 -8.24 -3.00 18.19
N ALA A 66 -8.45 -4.04 18.94
CA ALA A 66 -7.69 -5.26 18.75
C ALA A 66 -7.84 -5.86 17.37
N GLN A 67 -8.99 -5.68 16.74
CA GLN A 67 -9.24 -6.30 15.45
C GLN A 67 -8.96 -5.40 14.27
N THR A 68 -8.52 -4.18 14.50
CA THR A 68 -8.21 -3.28 13.41
C THR A 68 -6.75 -3.46 13.02
N ARG A 69 -6.52 -3.63 11.73
CA ARG A 69 -5.17 -3.82 11.21
C ARG A 69 -4.98 -2.98 9.97
N TYR A 70 -3.76 -2.48 9.83
CA TYR A 70 -3.38 -1.72 8.65
C TYR A 70 -2.28 -2.44 7.91
N TYR A 71 -2.29 -2.31 6.59
CA TYR A 71 -1.38 -3.03 5.73
C TYR A 71 -0.73 -2.08 4.75
N ILE A 72 0.44 -2.48 4.27
CA ILE A 72 1.12 -1.79 3.19
C ILE A 72 1.16 -2.75 2.01
N ALA A 73 0.54 -2.34 0.93
CA ALA A 73 0.52 -3.14 -0.28
C ALA A 73 1.50 -2.56 -1.27
N HIS A 74 2.26 -3.43 -1.90
CA HIS A 74 3.30 -3.00 -2.84
C HIS A 74 2.69 -2.87 -4.22
N LEU A 75 2.14 -1.71 -4.50
CA LEU A 75 1.45 -1.48 -5.76
C LEU A 75 2.37 -1.59 -6.96
N HIS A 76 3.63 -1.24 -6.78
CA HIS A 76 4.53 -1.28 -7.92
C HIS A 76 4.63 -2.68 -8.52
N ARG A 77 4.39 -3.69 -7.72
CA ARG A 77 4.41 -5.04 -8.27
C ARG A 77 3.24 -5.31 -9.18
N LEU A 78 2.13 -4.66 -8.91
CA LEU A 78 0.95 -4.81 -9.74
C LEU A 78 1.05 -4.00 -11.01
N LEU A 79 1.87 -2.95 -10.98
CA LEU A 79 1.98 -2.07 -12.11
C LEU A 79 3.13 -2.40 -13.04
N GLU A 80 3.95 -3.35 -12.66
CA GLU A 80 5.05 -3.75 -13.52
C GLU A 80 4.52 -4.43 -14.76
N PRO A 81 5.16 -4.17 -15.89
CA PRO A 81 4.73 -4.86 -17.10
C PRO A 81 4.84 -6.34 -16.89
N ASP A 82 3.81 -7.02 -17.23
CA ASP A 82 3.78 -8.43 -17.02
C ASP A 82 4.31 -9.12 -18.24
N LEU A 83 5.51 -9.60 -18.16
CA LEU A 83 6.12 -10.28 -19.27
C LEU A 83 5.75 -11.74 -19.30
N SER A 84 5.14 -12.24 -18.28
CA SER A 84 4.72 -13.62 -18.35
C SER A 84 3.39 -13.74 -19.03
N PRO A 85 3.09 -14.89 -19.54
CA PRO A 85 1.79 -15.08 -20.14
C PRO A 85 0.72 -14.91 -19.12
N PRO A 86 -0.31 -14.30 -19.51
CA PRO A 86 -1.38 -14.03 -18.57
C PRO A 86 -2.09 -15.28 -18.29
N THR A 87 -1.54 -16.10 -17.84
CA THR A 87 -2.17 -17.15 -17.54
C THR A 87 -3.12 -17.12 -16.65
N ARG A 88 -3.14 -16.54 -16.15
CA ARG A 88 -3.94 -16.56 -15.32
C ARG A 88 -5.02 -16.58 -15.58
N THR A 89 -5.42 -16.88 -15.77
CA THR A 89 -6.33 -16.85 -16.01
C THR A 89 -7.10 -17.10 -15.95
N ALA A 90 -7.18 -17.27 -15.86
CA ALA A 90 -7.94 -17.41 -15.94
C ALA A 90 -8.55 -17.48 -15.85
#